data_81b8c5b5202d6576f8f4fe447b601190
#
_entry.id   81b8c5b5202d6576f8f4fe447b601190
#
_cell.length_a   1.000
_cell.length_b   1.000
_cell.length_c   1.000
_cell.angle_alpha   90.00
_cell.angle_beta   90.00
_cell.angle_gamma   90.00
#
_symmetry.space_group_name_H-M   'P 1'
#
loop_
_entity.id
_entity.type
_entity.pdbx_description
1 polymer ?
#
loop_
_entity_poly.entity_id
_entity_poly.type
_entity_poly.pdbx_seq_one_letter_code
_entity_poly.pdbx_strand_id
1 'polypeptide(L)'
;MKNLLTLLLLTAALVSHAQESFFRGNNNYQAPPTPPFQAPAIVQAGLILNLDAANPASYPGTGSTWTNLVTGTSVANFGLNSNISFATSNGGVLRFADGGWATTTSSFGRLASYTIEVWIKIAGTSGPAPNSNYSPCIFSEKYGSDKINLVLVYNRYTSPTSPHQYAAGYYNGGWNTISTSSNTSDLNNWVHIVATYSGTTSTIYKNGQVIGTGTIGNNPDTSNLGYNIGKRWDMPDLVYGDYAIVNMYNRALSLAEIGTNFNAVKSRFGL
;
A
#
# COMPACT_ATOMS: atom_id res chain seq x y z
N MET A 1 33.34 -1.23 -59.11
CA MET A 1 32.07 -1.39 -58.41
C MET A 1 31.73 -2.85 -58.05
N LYS A 2 32.01 -3.87 -58.87
CA LYS A 2 31.74 -5.29 -58.51
C LYS A 2 32.52 -5.78 -57.28
N ASN A 3 33.76 -5.38 -57.07
CA ASN A 3 34.62 -5.87 -55.98
C ASN A 3 34.23 -5.29 -54.59
N LEU A 4 33.61 -4.10 -54.56
CA LEU A 4 33.14 -3.46 -53.32
C LEU A 4 31.89 -4.16 -52.75
N LEU A 5 31.01 -4.59 -53.66
CA LEU A 5 29.76 -5.28 -53.28
C LEU A 5 30.03 -6.67 -52.72
N THR A 6 31.04 -7.39 -53.27
CA THR A 6 31.42 -8.73 -52.82
C THR A 6 32.06 -8.65 -51.40
N LEU A 7 32.87 -7.60 -51.12
CA LEU A 7 33.47 -7.43 -49.79
C LEU A 7 32.41 -7.08 -48.74
N LEU A 8 31.40 -6.26 -49.06
CA LEU A 8 30.30 -5.93 -48.14
C LEU A 8 29.42 -7.13 -47.80
N LEU A 9 29.16 -8.01 -48.79
CA LEU A 9 28.39 -9.25 -48.58
C LEU A 9 29.18 -10.27 -47.70
N LEU A 10 30.50 -10.34 -47.87
CA LEU A 10 31.34 -11.25 -47.05
C LEU A 10 31.42 -10.79 -45.60
N THR A 11 31.50 -9.47 -45.32
CA THR A 11 31.52 -8.94 -43.95
C THR A 11 30.16 -9.10 -43.26
N ALA A 12 29.04 -8.90 -43.98
CA ALA A 12 27.70 -9.14 -43.41
C ALA A 12 27.48 -10.64 -43.07
N ALA A 13 27.94 -11.56 -43.90
CA ALA A 13 27.86 -13.01 -43.61
C ALA A 13 28.73 -13.42 -42.41
N LEU A 14 29.92 -12.85 -42.24
CA LEU A 14 30.80 -13.12 -41.10
C LEU A 14 30.20 -12.61 -39.80
N VAL A 15 29.56 -11.43 -39.82
CA VAL A 15 28.89 -10.87 -38.63
C VAL A 15 27.67 -11.72 -38.24
N SER A 16 26.88 -12.19 -39.22
CA SER A 16 25.74 -13.04 -38.91
C SER A 16 26.13 -14.40 -38.34
N HIS A 17 27.20 -15.04 -38.86
CA HIS A 17 27.72 -16.30 -38.32
C HIS A 17 28.36 -16.13 -36.93
N ALA A 18 29.00 -15.01 -36.66
CA ALA A 18 29.53 -14.69 -35.32
C ALA A 18 28.41 -14.51 -34.29
N GLN A 19 27.31 -13.87 -34.68
CA GLN A 19 26.14 -13.74 -33.80
C GLN A 19 25.44 -15.09 -33.57
N GLU A 20 25.26 -15.93 -34.59
CA GLU A 20 24.65 -17.27 -34.42
C GLU A 20 25.52 -18.20 -33.57
N SER A 21 26.84 -18.13 -33.68
CA SER A 21 27.73 -18.94 -32.83
C SER A 21 27.74 -18.47 -31.39
N PHE A 22 27.55 -17.19 -31.13
CA PHE A 22 27.45 -16.65 -29.78
C PHE A 22 26.15 -17.09 -29.09
N PHE A 23 25.05 -17.21 -29.82
CA PHE A 23 23.78 -17.70 -29.27
C PHE A 23 23.66 -19.22 -29.18
N ARG A 24 24.51 -19.99 -29.91
CA ARG A 24 24.52 -21.47 -29.85
C ARG A 24 25.46 -22.06 -28.79
N GLY A 25 26.33 -21.24 -28.19
CA GLY A 25 27.31 -21.67 -27.20
C GLY A 25 26.92 -21.31 -25.78
N ASN A 26 25.91 -21.87 -25.22
CA ASN A 26 25.80 -22.30 -23.84
C ASN A 26 24.32 -22.55 -23.45
N ASN A 27 23.87 -23.79 -23.62
CA ASN A 27 22.58 -24.21 -23.02
C ASN A 27 22.61 -24.30 -21.48
N ASN A 28 23.65 -23.75 -20.85
CA ASN A 28 23.82 -23.68 -19.40
C ASN A 28 23.78 -22.26 -18.84
N TYR A 29 23.04 -21.32 -19.47
CA TYR A 29 22.76 -20.06 -18.80
C TYR A 29 21.80 -20.34 -17.65
N GLN A 30 22.38 -20.63 -16.50
CA GLN A 30 21.65 -20.59 -15.24
C GLN A 30 21.56 -19.12 -14.84
N ALA A 31 20.33 -18.57 -14.85
CA ALA A 31 20.12 -17.23 -14.32
C ALA A 31 20.76 -17.12 -12.93
N PRO A 32 21.45 -16.04 -12.60
CA PRO A 32 22.01 -15.86 -11.26
C PRO A 32 20.89 -16.06 -10.24
N PRO A 33 21.18 -16.74 -9.12
CA PRO A 33 20.18 -16.95 -8.09
C PRO A 33 19.59 -15.61 -7.67
N THR A 34 18.28 -15.52 -7.62
CA THR A 34 17.59 -14.33 -7.12
C THR A 34 18.13 -14.06 -5.70
N PRO A 35 18.66 -12.87 -5.42
CA PRO A 35 19.14 -12.57 -4.09
C PRO A 35 18.01 -12.78 -3.08
N PRO A 36 18.31 -13.30 -1.89
CA PRO A 36 17.31 -13.52 -0.86
C PRO A 36 16.62 -12.21 -0.52
N PHE A 37 15.31 -12.26 -0.23
CA PHE A 37 14.57 -11.09 0.22
C PHE A 37 15.26 -10.49 1.45
N GLN A 38 15.59 -9.21 1.38
CA GLN A 38 16.11 -8.45 2.51
C GLN A 38 15.01 -7.51 3.02
N ALA A 39 14.58 -7.72 4.25
CA ALA A 39 13.59 -6.86 4.87
C ALA A 39 14.10 -5.41 4.98
N PRO A 40 13.30 -4.40 4.65
CA PRO A 40 13.69 -3.00 4.78
C PRO A 40 13.93 -2.62 6.24
N ALA A 41 14.91 -1.75 6.49
CA ALA A 41 15.24 -1.24 7.81
C ALA A 41 14.28 -0.12 8.22
N ILE A 42 13.02 -0.46 8.50
CA ILE A 42 12.00 0.46 8.99
C ILE A 42 12.09 0.65 10.51
N VAL A 43 11.47 1.70 11.01
CA VAL A 43 11.35 1.96 12.46
C VAL A 43 10.65 0.79 13.16
N GLN A 44 11.27 0.27 14.22
CA GLN A 44 10.73 -0.87 14.99
C GLN A 44 9.99 -0.43 16.26
N ALA A 45 10.36 0.71 16.83
CA ALA A 45 9.76 1.20 18.07
C ALA A 45 8.27 1.51 17.89
N GLY A 46 7.42 0.76 18.59
CA GLY A 46 5.96 0.90 18.53
C GLY A 46 5.30 0.23 17.32
N LEU A 47 6.05 -0.51 16.49
CA LEU A 47 5.49 -1.28 15.39
C LEU A 47 4.64 -2.44 15.93
N ILE A 48 3.39 -2.51 15.52
CA ILE A 48 2.41 -3.51 15.98
C ILE A 48 1.79 -4.30 14.82
N LEU A 49 1.88 -3.78 13.61
CA LEU A 49 1.49 -4.47 12.37
C LEU A 49 2.55 -4.21 11.32
N ASN A 50 3.02 -5.27 10.68
CA ASN A 50 3.90 -5.22 9.51
C ASN A 50 3.46 -6.29 8.51
N LEU A 51 2.87 -5.85 7.42
CA LEU A 51 2.50 -6.67 6.29
C LEU A 51 3.36 -6.23 5.10
N ASP A 52 4.13 -7.13 4.52
CA ASP A 52 4.91 -6.89 3.30
C ASP A 52 4.72 -8.04 2.32
N ALA A 53 4.04 -7.77 1.22
CA ALA A 53 3.72 -8.77 0.21
C ALA A 53 4.96 -9.34 -0.52
N ALA A 54 6.11 -8.64 -0.46
CA ALA A 54 7.37 -9.16 -1.00
C ALA A 54 8.09 -10.12 -0.05
N ASN A 55 7.75 -10.07 1.25
CA ASN A 55 8.35 -10.97 2.23
C ASN A 55 7.62 -12.31 2.23
N PRO A 56 8.27 -13.43 1.87
CA PRO A 56 7.62 -14.75 1.83
C PRO A 56 7.06 -15.20 3.19
N ALA A 57 7.62 -14.70 4.31
CA ALA A 57 7.08 -14.95 5.64
C ALA A 57 5.76 -14.20 5.91
N SER A 58 5.54 -13.07 5.23
CA SER A 58 4.28 -12.33 5.28
C SER A 58 3.29 -12.87 4.25
N TYR A 59 3.74 -13.05 3.00
CA TYR A 59 2.92 -13.66 1.96
C TYR A 59 3.76 -14.57 1.04
N PRO A 60 3.50 -15.89 1.03
CA PRO A 60 4.32 -16.85 0.29
C PRO A 60 4.04 -16.86 -1.24
N GLY A 61 3.31 -15.89 -1.77
CA GLY A 61 2.92 -15.83 -3.18
C GLY A 61 1.60 -16.55 -3.51
N THR A 62 1.04 -17.31 -2.58
CA THR A 62 -0.22 -18.04 -2.71
C THR A 62 -0.97 -18.11 -1.38
N GLY A 63 -2.27 -18.42 -1.45
CA GLY A 63 -3.12 -18.56 -0.26
C GLY A 63 -3.98 -17.33 0.02
N SER A 64 -4.75 -17.40 1.10
CA SER A 64 -5.76 -16.43 1.48
C SER A 64 -5.40 -15.67 2.78
N THR A 65 -4.15 -15.69 3.20
CA THR A 65 -3.70 -15.07 4.45
C THR A 65 -2.51 -14.17 4.21
N TRP A 66 -2.61 -12.91 4.66
CA TRP A 66 -1.50 -11.97 4.74
C TRP A 66 -1.04 -11.90 6.19
N THR A 67 0.14 -12.46 6.45
CA THR A 67 0.67 -12.71 7.80
C THR A 67 1.35 -11.46 8.37
N ASN A 68 0.96 -11.09 9.59
CA ASN A 68 1.64 -10.05 10.35
C ASN A 68 3.03 -10.55 10.79
N LEU A 69 4.07 -9.83 10.43
CA LEU A 69 5.46 -10.15 10.78
C LEU A 69 5.83 -9.79 12.23
N VAL A 70 5.02 -8.96 12.88
CA VAL A 70 5.26 -8.59 14.28
C VAL A 70 4.70 -9.67 15.19
N THR A 71 5.59 -10.35 15.91
CA THR A 71 5.23 -11.38 16.87
C THR A 71 4.85 -10.78 18.23
N GLY A 72 3.99 -11.48 18.98
CA GLY A 72 3.60 -11.06 20.33
C GLY A 72 2.59 -9.91 20.38
N THR A 73 2.01 -9.53 19.23
CA THR A 73 0.93 -8.54 19.17
C THR A 73 -0.45 -9.21 19.18
N SER A 74 -1.48 -8.47 19.60
CA SER A 74 -2.87 -8.97 19.61
C SER A 74 -3.49 -9.03 18.22
N VAL A 75 -2.93 -8.36 17.22
CA VAL A 75 -3.46 -8.38 15.85
C VAL A 75 -2.94 -9.58 15.10
N ALA A 76 -3.88 -10.42 14.70
CA ALA A 76 -3.63 -11.59 13.89
C ALA A 76 -3.41 -11.20 12.40
N ASN A 77 -3.30 -12.22 11.60
CA ASN A 77 -3.18 -12.11 10.15
C ASN A 77 -4.47 -11.57 9.50
N PHE A 78 -4.34 -11.04 8.30
CA PHE A 78 -5.47 -10.60 7.48
C PHE A 78 -5.92 -11.71 6.53
N GLY A 79 -7.21 -12.04 6.55
CA GLY A 79 -7.84 -12.88 5.54
C GLY A 79 -8.09 -12.08 4.26
N LEU A 80 -7.66 -12.63 3.13
CA LEU A 80 -7.86 -12.07 1.80
C LEU A 80 -9.13 -12.66 1.17
N ASN A 81 -9.95 -11.83 0.55
CA ASN A 81 -11.07 -12.35 -0.23
C ASN A 81 -10.61 -12.81 -1.64
N SER A 82 -11.52 -13.45 -2.37
CA SER A 82 -11.23 -14.07 -3.68
C SER A 82 -10.86 -13.07 -4.79
N ASN A 83 -11.09 -11.77 -4.59
CA ASN A 83 -10.77 -10.73 -5.59
C ASN A 83 -9.35 -10.15 -5.40
N ILE A 84 -8.50 -10.87 -4.67
CA ILE A 84 -7.09 -10.49 -4.48
C ILE A 84 -6.21 -11.54 -5.12
N SER A 85 -5.22 -11.08 -5.88
CA SER A 85 -4.19 -11.91 -6.49
C SER A 85 -2.80 -11.39 -6.14
N PHE A 86 -1.78 -12.25 -6.25
CA PHE A 86 -0.39 -11.86 -6.08
C PHE A 86 0.25 -11.53 -7.42
N ALA A 87 1.11 -10.53 -7.43
CA ALA A 87 1.97 -10.22 -8.57
C ALA A 87 3.41 -9.96 -8.09
N THR A 88 4.39 -10.40 -8.88
CA THR A 88 5.82 -10.28 -8.56
C THR A 88 6.41 -8.90 -8.85
N SER A 89 5.62 -7.98 -9.41
CA SER A 89 6.06 -6.59 -9.62
C SER A 89 6.51 -5.95 -8.32
N ASN A 90 7.50 -5.06 -8.40
CA ASN A 90 8.05 -4.36 -7.23
C ASN A 90 8.44 -5.32 -6.08
N GLY A 91 8.96 -6.52 -6.41
CA GLY A 91 9.35 -7.56 -5.47
C GLY A 91 8.20 -8.39 -4.89
N GLY A 92 6.96 -7.97 -5.06
CA GLY A 92 5.75 -8.64 -4.58
C GLY A 92 4.69 -7.66 -4.14
N VAL A 93 3.49 -7.79 -4.70
CA VAL A 93 2.32 -6.96 -4.35
C VAL A 93 1.07 -7.81 -4.29
N LEU A 94 0.12 -7.44 -3.45
CA LEU A 94 -1.24 -7.95 -3.48
C LEU A 94 -2.09 -7.02 -4.33
N ARG A 95 -2.61 -7.53 -5.43
CA ARG A 95 -3.48 -6.82 -6.35
C ARG A 95 -4.92 -7.01 -5.94
N PHE A 96 -5.51 -5.96 -5.41
CA PHE A 96 -6.92 -5.88 -5.06
C PHE A 96 -7.68 -5.46 -6.34
N ALA A 97 -8.41 -6.36 -6.96
CA ALA A 97 -9.36 -6.02 -8.01
C ALA A 97 -10.56 -5.29 -7.42
N ASP A 98 -11.45 -4.79 -8.28
CA ASP A 98 -12.73 -4.27 -7.80
C ASP A 98 -13.49 -5.37 -7.02
N GLY A 99 -13.95 -5.05 -5.82
CA GLY A 99 -14.46 -6.04 -4.87
C GLY A 99 -13.38 -6.70 -4.00
N GLY A 100 -12.08 -6.35 -4.14
CA GLY A 100 -10.98 -6.87 -3.33
C GLY A 100 -10.87 -6.15 -1.99
N TRP A 101 -10.73 -6.92 -0.90
CA TRP A 101 -10.47 -6.39 0.45
C TRP A 101 -9.87 -7.47 1.35
N ALA A 102 -9.08 -7.03 2.32
CA ALA A 102 -8.54 -7.90 3.36
C ALA A 102 -9.11 -7.51 4.73
N THR A 103 -9.25 -8.46 5.64
CA THR A 103 -9.87 -8.24 6.95
C THR A 103 -9.23 -9.06 8.05
N THR A 104 -9.25 -8.50 9.28
CA THR A 104 -8.99 -9.25 10.51
C THR A 104 -10.07 -8.95 11.55
N THR A 105 -10.35 -9.91 12.42
CA THR A 105 -11.20 -9.73 13.59
C THR A 105 -10.42 -9.42 14.86
N SER A 106 -9.09 -9.46 14.79
CA SER A 106 -8.21 -9.09 15.89
C SER A 106 -8.03 -7.59 15.99
N SER A 107 -7.84 -7.09 17.20
CA SER A 107 -7.79 -5.66 17.52
C SER A 107 -6.67 -5.36 18.48
N PHE A 108 -6.08 -4.16 18.36
CA PHE A 108 -5.13 -3.62 19.36
C PHE A 108 -5.84 -2.89 20.51
N GLY A 109 -7.18 -2.86 20.52
CA GLY A 109 -7.93 -1.98 21.39
C GLY A 109 -7.78 -0.50 20.97
N ARG A 110 -8.25 0.40 21.84
CA ARG A 110 -8.11 1.83 21.60
C ARG A 110 -6.66 2.28 21.70
N LEU A 111 -6.20 2.96 20.68
CA LEU A 111 -4.89 3.63 20.66
C LEU A 111 -5.07 5.12 20.90
N ALA A 112 -4.42 5.66 21.93
CA ALA A 112 -4.42 7.10 22.23
C ALA A 112 -3.63 7.89 21.17
N SER A 113 -2.68 7.23 20.53
CA SER A 113 -1.89 7.73 19.40
C SER A 113 -1.57 6.57 18.48
N TYR A 114 -1.50 6.82 17.19
CA TYR A 114 -1.17 5.78 16.20
C TYR A 114 -0.55 6.35 14.94
N THR A 115 0.03 5.47 14.15
CA THR A 115 0.43 5.71 12.76
C THR A 115 -0.08 4.57 11.90
N ILE A 116 -0.69 4.90 10.76
CA ILE A 116 -0.95 3.97 9.65
C ILE A 116 -0.06 4.37 8.50
N GLU A 117 0.63 3.42 7.92
CA GLU A 117 1.54 3.61 6.80
C GLU A 117 1.24 2.59 5.72
N VAL A 118 1.04 3.04 4.49
CA VAL A 118 0.68 2.18 3.36
C VAL A 118 1.49 2.55 2.12
N TRP A 119 2.06 1.55 1.48
CA TRP A 119 2.59 1.64 0.12
C TRP A 119 1.57 1.07 -0.84
N ILE A 120 1.01 1.93 -1.69
CA ILE A 120 -0.11 1.61 -2.54
C ILE A 120 0.03 2.25 -3.92
N LYS A 121 -0.47 1.55 -4.93
CA LYS A 121 -0.73 2.09 -6.26
C LYS A 121 -2.22 1.95 -6.54
N ILE A 122 -2.95 3.04 -6.35
CA ILE A 122 -4.40 3.07 -6.46
C ILE A 122 -4.80 2.98 -7.93
N ALA A 123 -5.62 1.99 -8.29
CA ALA A 123 -6.21 1.87 -9.62
C ALA A 123 -7.60 2.54 -9.71
N GLY A 124 -8.31 2.60 -8.59
CA GLY A 124 -9.62 3.25 -8.53
C GLY A 124 -10.33 3.04 -7.20
N THR A 125 -11.57 3.47 -7.19
CA THR A 125 -12.51 3.29 -6.07
C THR A 125 -13.84 2.79 -6.60
N SER A 126 -14.57 1.99 -5.81
CA SER A 126 -15.92 1.56 -6.11
C SER A 126 -16.81 1.57 -4.86
N GLY A 127 -18.12 1.66 -5.07
CA GLY A 127 -19.10 1.71 -4.01
C GLY A 127 -20.45 2.13 -4.57
N PRO A 128 -21.50 2.21 -3.73
CA PRO A 128 -22.80 2.74 -4.15
C PRO A 128 -22.62 4.16 -4.67
N ALA A 129 -23.41 4.51 -5.69
CA ALA A 129 -23.35 5.79 -6.41
C ALA A 129 -23.12 7.00 -5.50
N PRO A 130 -22.44 8.05 -5.95
CA PRO A 130 -21.91 9.12 -5.13
C PRO A 130 -23.06 9.80 -4.35
N ASN A 131 -23.13 9.47 -3.09
CA ASN A 131 -23.95 10.16 -2.10
C ASN A 131 -23.02 10.81 -1.07
N SER A 132 -23.56 11.64 -0.20
CA SER A 132 -22.83 12.36 0.84
C SER A 132 -22.04 11.46 1.81
N ASN A 133 -22.19 10.13 1.74
CA ASN A 133 -21.58 9.16 2.64
C ASN A 133 -20.49 8.30 1.97
N TYR A 134 -20.18 8.54 0.70
CA TYR A 134 -19.13 7.80 -0.01
C TYR A 134 -17.74 8.14 0.56
N SER A 135 -17.05 7.15 1.10
CA SER A 135 -15.74 7.32 1.73
C SER A 135 -14.92 6.03 1.61
N PRO A 136 -14.42 5.70 0.41
CA PRO A 136 -13.60 4.51 0.20
C PRO A 136 -12.34 4.57 1.04
N CYS A 137 -12.07 3.51 1.80
CA CYS A 137 -10.97 3.47 2.75
C CYS A 137 -9.81 2.62 2.23
N ILE A 138 -8.61 3.18 2.29
CA ILE A 138 -7.35 2.43 2.13
C ILE A 138 -7.18 1.50 3.32
N PHE A 139 -7.46 2.01 4.52
CA PHE A 139 -7.42 1.28 5.79
C PHE A 139 -8.54 1.79 6.69
N SER A 140 -9.25 0.90 7.36
CA SER A 140 -10.26 1.27 8.35
C SER A 140 -10.29 0.28 9.50
N GLU A 141 -10.60 0.79 10.68
CA GLU A 141 -11.01 -0.03 11.81
C GLU A 141 -12.47 -0.48 11.62
N LYS A 142 -12.81 -1.64 12.17
CA LYS A 142 -14.18 -2.18 12.20
C LYS A 142 -14.83 -1.87 13.53
N TYR A 143 -16.11 -1.47 13.49
CA TYR A 143 -16.88 -1.24 14.69
C TYR A 143 -18.34 -1.72 14.55
N GLY A 144 -18.95 -2.07 15.68
CA GLY A 144 -20.30 -2.67 15.73
C GLY A 144 -21.47 -1.70 15.70
N SER A 145 -21.29 -0.37 15.74
CA SER A 145 -22.38 0.62 15.72
C SER A 145 -21.88 2.01 15.31
N ASP A 146 -22.06 2.37 14.05
CA ASP A 146 -21.86 3.73 13.47
C ASP A 146 -20.63 4.53 13.94
N LYS A 147 -19.55 3.85 14.33
CA LYS A 147 -18.32 4.46 14.80
C LYS A 147 -17.11 3.75 14.18
N ILE A 148 -16.08 4.50 13.85
CA ILE A 148 -14.82 4.03 13.29
C ILE A 148 -13.72 4.83 13.96
N ASN A 149 -12.88 4.19 14.79
CA ASN A 149 -11.87 4.93 15.55
C ASN A 149 -10.67 5.37 14.72
N LEU A 150 -10.46 4.74 13.55
CA LEU A 150 -9.28 4.95 12.77
C LEU A 150 -9.60 4.72 11.29
N VAL A 151 -9.38 5.75 10.48
CA VAL A 151 -9.56 5.65 9.03
C VAL A 151 -8.46 6.38 8.28
N LEU A 152 -8.07 5.79 7.16
CA LEU A 152 -7.35 6.45 6.08
C LEU A 152 -8.20 6.30 4.82
N VAL A 153 -8.74 7.39 4.35
CA VAL A 153 -9.71 7.49 3.26
C VAL A 153 -9.05 8.04 2.01
N TYR A 154 -9.47 7.56 0.85
CA TYR A 154 -9.16 8.14 -0.45
C TYR A 154 -10.45 8.55 -1.15
N ASN A 155 -10.51 9.75 -1.70
CA ASN A 155 -11.71 10.32 -2.35
C ASN A 155 -12.93 10.57 -1.43
N ARG A 156 -12.71 11.15 -0.29
CA ARG A 156 -13.82 11.56 0.56
C ARG A 156 -14.72 12.59 -0.14
N TYR A 157 -16.04 12.34 -0.19
CA TYR A 157 -17.07 13.18 -0.82
C TYR A 157 -16.84 13.45 -2.31
N THR A 158 -16.97 12.45 -3.12
CA THR A 158 -16.85 12.63 -4.55
C THR A 158 -18.14 13.13 -5.18
N SER A 159 -18.14 14.39 -5.58
CA SER A 159 -18.65 14.72 -6.90
C SER A 159 -17.69 14.09 -7.94
N PRO A 160 -18.16 13.59 -9.06
CA PRO A 160 -17.28 13.08 -10.13
C PRO A 160 -16.28 14.14 -10.66
N THR A 161 -16.41 15.37 -10.21
CA THR A 161 -15.53 16.51 -10.50
C THR A 161 -14.63 16.91 -9.34
N SER A 162 -14.74 16.26 -8.16
CA SER A 162 -13.85 16.57 -7.03
C SER A 162 -12.54 15.82 -7.16
N PRO A 163 -11.42 16.52 -7.03
CA PRO A 163 -10.11 15.89 -7.11
C PRO A 163 -9.88 14.96 -5.93
N HIS A 164 -9.08 13.94 -6.18
CA HIS A 164 -8.72 12.90 -5.24
C HIS A 164 -8.06 13.48 -3.98
N GLN A 165 -8.67 13.31 -2.82
CA GLN A 165 -8.20 13.78 -1.52
C GLN A 165 -7.92 12.60 -0.61
N TYR A 166 -6.88 12.70 0.23
CA TYR A 166 -6.74 11.83 1.38
C TYR A 166 -7.41 12.46 2.58
N ALA A 167 -8.04 11.65 3.42
CA ALA A 167 -8.56 12.08 4.70
C ALA A 167 -8.20 11.07 5.78
N ALA A 168 -7.89 11.55 6.98
CA ALA A 168 -7.53 10.71 8.12
C ALA A 168 -8.16 11.22 9.41
N GLY A 169 -8.55 10.29 10.28
CA GLY A 169 -9.17 10.56 11.56
C GLY A 169 -10.12 9.44 11.99
N TYR A 170 -11.30 9.81 12.48
CA TYR A 170 -12.30 8.87 12.98
C TYR A 170 -13.74 9.32 12.63
N TYR A 171 -14.68 8.40 12.77
CA TYR A 171 -16.12 8.66 12.67
C TYR A 171 -16.80 8.31 13.99
N ASN A 172 -17.60 9.25 14.54
CA ASN A 172 -18.40 9.08 15.75
C ASN A 172 -19.71 9.86 15.63
N GLY A 173 -20.69 9.32 14.89
CA GLY A 173 -21.92 10.02 14.53
C GLY A 173 -21.71 11.20 13.56
N GLY A 174 -20.44 11.50 13.25
CA GLY A 174 -19.99 12.51 12.31
C GLY A 174 -18.50 12.30 12.01
N TRP A 175 -18.05 12.77 10.83
CA TRP A 175 -16.66 12.68 10.44
C TRP A 175 -15.80 13.69 11.19
N ASN A 176 -14.85 13.21 11.95
CA ASN A 176 -13.80 13.97 12.63
C ASN A 176 -12.47 13.66 11.92
N THR A 177 -12.26 14.28 10.78
CA THR A 177 -11.12 14.02 9.93
C THR A 177 -10.51 15.31 9.43
N ILE A 178 -9.21 15.28 9.20
CA ILE A 178 -8.56 16.23 8.29
C ILE A 178 -8.67 15.71 6.87
N SER A 179 -8.64 16.61 5.90
CA SER A 179 -8.54 16.26 4.48
C SER A 179 -7.43 17.07 3.83
N THR A 180 -6.74 16.48 2.88
CA THR A 180 -5.76 17.21 2.07
C THR A 180 -6.48 18.16 1.12
N SER A 181 -5.81 19.23 0.69
CA SER A 181 -6.27 20.00 -0.45
C SER A 181 -6.38 19.11 -1.67
N SER A 182 -7.30 19.50 -2.56
CA SER A 182 -7.49 18.85 -3.85
C SER A 182 -6.18 18.71 -4.60
N ASN A 183 -5.79 17.49 -4.93
CA ASN A 183 -4.52 17.26 -5.58
C ASN A 183 -4.68 16.45 -6.86
N THR A 184 -3.69 16.55 -7.72
CA THR A 184 -3.56 15.75 -8.92
C THR A 184 -3.73 14.27 -8.60
N SER A 185 -4.39 13.55 -9.47
CA SER A 185 -4.64 12.12 -9.34
C SER A 185 -3.36 11.34 -9.09
N ASP A 186 -3.32 10.61 -7.98
CA ASP A 186 -2.28 9.61 -7.70
C ASP A 186 -2.63 8.25 -8.33
N LEU A 187 -3.69 8.19 -9.14
CA LEU A 187 -4.11 6.97 -9.82
C LEU A 187 -2.97 6.40 -10.66
N ASN A 188 -2.80 5.10 -10.53
CA ASN A 188 -1.79 4.31 -11.22
C ASN A 188 -0.33 4.70 -10.94
N ASN A 189 -0.10 5.52 -9.92
CA ASN A 189 1.24 5.83 -9.43
C ASN A 189 1.47 5.25 -8.04
N TRP A 190 2.68 4.77 -7.75
CA TRP A 190 3.04 4.38 -6.40
C TRP A 190 3.10 5.58 -5.49
N VAL A 191 2.51 5.44 -4.33
CA VAL A 191 2.58 6.43 -3.26
C VAL A 191 2.86 5.75 -1.92
N HIS A 192 3.67 6.42 -1.11
CA HIS A 192 3.80 6.16 0.31
C HIS A 192 2.88 7.13 1.03
N ILE A 193 1.79 6.64 1.59
CA ILE A 193 0.81 7.44 2.32
C ILE A 193 0.83 7.06 3.79
N VAL A 194 0.92 8.07 4.67
CA VAL A 194 0.96 7.88 6.12
C VAL A 194 -0.05 8.81 6.78
N ALA A 195 -0.75 8.29 7.76
CA ALA A 195 -1.58 9.08 8.67
C ALA A 195 -1.10 8.87 10.10
N THR A 196 -0.82 9.96 10.82
CA THR A 196 -0.56 9.93 12.24
C THR A 196 -1.70 10.59 13.01
N TYR A 197 -1.96 10.07 14.20
CA TYR A 197 -2.86 10.67 15.17
C TYR A 197 -2.15 10.76 16.53
N SER A 198 -2.19 11.94 17.15
CA SER A 198 -1.57 12.20 18.45
C SER A 198 -2.55 12.93 19.37
N GLY A 199 -3.40 12.15 20.04
CA GLY A 199 -4.39 12.64 21.01
C GLY A 199 -5.50 13.50 20.41
N THR A 200 -5.18 14.59 19.73
CA THR A 200 -6.15 15.51 19.11
C THR A 200 -5.77 15.92 17.70
N THR A 201 -4.53 15.72 17.32
CA THR A 201 -4.00 16.19 16.03
C THR A 201 -3.82 15.01 15.09
N SER A 202 -4.34 15.14 13.88
CA SER A 202 -4.08 14.23 12.76
C SER A 202 -3.18 14.91 11.74
N THR A 203 -2.25 14.14 11.16
CA THR A 203 -1.35 14.62 10.09
C THR A 203 -1.26 13.56 9.01
N ILE A 204 -1.33 13.99 7.76
CA ILE A 204 -1.18 13.12 6.58
C ILE A 204 0.13 13.47 5.89
N TYR A 205 0.86 12.44 5.51
CA TYR A 205 2.11 12.55 4.78
C TYR A 205 2.00 11.77 3.46
N LYS A 206 2.65 12.28 2.42
CA LYS A 206 2.82 11.60 1.14
C LYS A 206 4.29 11.64 0.75
N ASN A 207 4.86 10.49 0.45
CA ASN A 207 6.26 10.34 0.04
C ASN A 207 7.24 11.04 1.00
N GLY A 208 7.01 10.87 2.31
CA GLY A 208 7.83 11.46 3.36
C GLY A 208 7.59 12.94 3.66
N GLN A 209 6.64 13.60 2.99
CA GLN A 209 6.34 15.02 3.18
C GLN A 209 4.94 15.23 3.76
N VAL A 210 4.77 16.21 4.64
CA VAL A 210 3.46 16.62 5.18
C VAL A 210 2.61 17.21 4.06
N ILE A 211 1.38 16.71 3.89
CA ILE A 211 0.40 17.22 2.92
C ILE A 211 -0.88 17.72 3.57
N GLY A 212 -1.08 17.49 4.86
CA GLY A 212 -2.21 17.99 5.62
C GLY A 212 -2.01 17.76 7.12
N THR A 213 -2.47 18.70 7.94
CA THR A 213 -2.49 18.58 9.40
C THR A 213 -3.65 19.38 9.98
N GLY A 214 -4.17 18.95 11.12
CA GLY A 214 -5.25 19.65 11.79
C GLY A 214 -5.70 18.97 13.08
N THR A 215 -6.47 19.70 13.87
CA THR A 215 -7.06 19.20 15.11
C THR A 215 -8.41 18.59 14.82
N ILE A 216 -8.63 17.36 15.29
CA ILE A 216 -9.88 16.60 15.09
C ILE A 216 -10.54 16.18 16.42
N GLY A 217 -9.96 16.58 17.54
CA GLY A 217 -10.45 16.23 18.87
C GLY A 217 -10.04 14.82 19.32
N ASN A 218 -10.44 14.47 20.53
CA ASN A 218 -10.20 13.15 21.10
C ASN A 218 -11.21 12.14 20.57
N ASN A 219 -10.74 11.01 20.08
CA ASN A 219 -11.60 9.90 19.75
C ASN A 219 -12.22 9.30 21.04
N PRO A 220 -13.55 9.33 21.21
CA PRO A 220 -14.19 8.91 22.46
C PRO A 220 -14.41 7.41 22.58
N ASP A 221 -14.21 6.64 21.52
CA ASP A 221 -14.64 5.22 21.51
C ASP A 221 -13.56 4.24 21.95
N THR A 222 -14.00 3.12 22.53
CA THR A 222 -13.14 2.10 23.13
C THR A 222 -13.27 0.72 22.51
N SER A 223 -14.26 0.48 21.65
CA SER A 223 -14.49 -0.84 21.07
C SER A 223 -13.97 -0.95 19.65
N ASN A 224 -13.35 -2.07 19.39
CA ASN A 224 -12.71 -2.39 18.13
C ASN A 224 -12.98 -3.86 17.79
N LEU A 225 -13.53 -4.12 16.60
CA LEU A 225 -13.83 -5.44 16.08
C LEU A 225 -12.83 -5.93 15.02
N GLY A 226 -11.69 -5.25 14.87
CA GLY A 226 -10.67 -5.56 13.89
C GLY A 226 -10.51 -4.47 12.83
N TYR A 227 -9.88 -4.83 11.71
CA TYR A 227 -9.51 -3.89 10.66
C TYR A 227 -9.84 -4.42 9.27
N ASN A 228 -10.02 -3.48 8.32
CA ASN A 228 -10.09 -3.75 6.90
C ASN A 228 -9.00 -2.98 6.14
N ILE A 229 -8.50 -3.61 5.08
CA ILE A 229 -7.64 -2.99 4.07
C ILE A 229 -8.43 -2.96 2.76
N GLY A 230 -8.45 -1.82 2.09
CA GLY A 230 -9.14 -1.64 0.80
C GLY A 230 -10.66 -1.46 0.90
N LYS A 231 -11.21 -1.41 2.11
CA LYS A 231 -12.67 -1.36 2.33
C LYS A 231 -13.03 -0.48 3.52
N ARG A 232 -14.11 0.28 3.39
CA ARG A 232 -14.81 0.85 4.55
C ARG A 232 -15.48 -0.29 5.34
N TRP A 233 -15.51 -0.17 6.67
CA TRP A 233 -15.96 -1.26 7.56
C TRP A 233 -17.41 -1.71 7.32
N ASP A 234 -18.33 -0.78 7.09
CA ASP A 234 -19.80 -0.98 7.05
C ASP A 234 -20.38 -0.96 5.63
N MET A 235 -19.64 -0.41 4.68
CA MET A 235 -20.11 -0.16 3.32
C MET A 235 -19.20 -0.83 2.29
N PRO A 236 -19.68 -1.14 1.10
CA PRO A 236 -18.86 -1.59 -0.01
C PRO A 236 -18.11 -0.43 -0.68
N ASP A 237 -17.62 0.52 0.11
CA ASP A 237 -16.79 1.63 -0.35
C ASP A 237 -15.35 1.15 -0.40
N LEU A 238 -14.86 0.85 -1.59
CA LEU A 238 -13.61 0.16 -1.84
C LEU A 238 -12.56 1.07 -2.45
N VAL A 239 -11.29 0.86 -2.06
CA VAL A 239 -10.09 1.34 -2.78
C VAL A 239 -9.38 0.11 -3.32
N TYR A 240 -9.34 -0.02 -4.64
CA TYR A 240 -8.66 -1.13 -5.31
C TYR A 240 -7.39 -0.69 -6.04
N GLY A 241 -6.45 -1.62 -6.19
CA GLY A 241 -5.12 -1.38 -6.74
C GLY A 241 -4.09 -2.34 -6.17
N ASP A 242 -2.82 -2.01 -6.31
CA ASP A 242 -1.73 -2.83 -5.81
C ASP A 242 -1.32 -2.34 -4.40
N TYR A 243 -1.44 -3.21 -3.40
CA TYR A 243 -0.98 -2.99 -2.03
C TYR A 243 0.33 -3.76 -1.81
N ALA A 244 1.38 -3.08 -1.39
CA ALA A 244 2.68 -3.70 -1.19
C ALA A 244 3.04 -3.87 0.29
N ILE A 245 2.88 -2.81 1.08
CA ILE A 245 3.23 -2.78 2.51
C ILE A 245 2.12 -2.07 3.27
N VAL A 246 1.76 -2.61 4.44
CA VAL A 246 0.89 -1.95 5.42
C VAL A 246 1.52 -2.09 6.79
N ASN A 247 1.84 -0.96 7.41
CA ASN A 247 2.39 -0.89 8.75
C ASN A 247 1.44 -0.12 9.68
N MET A 248 1.46 -0.49 10.97
CA MET A 248 0.79 0.25 12.01
C MET A 248 1.67 0.35 13.26
N TYR A 249 1.65 1.53 13.87
CA TYR A 249 2.39 1.81 15.10
C TYR A 249 1.41 2.27 16.19
N ASN A 250 1.68 1.89 17.44
CA ASN A 250 0.89 2.31 18.61
C ASN A 250 1.28 3.71 19.14
N ARG A 251 1.90 4.51 18.30
CA ARG A 251 2.31 5.90 18.54
C ARG A 251 2.31 6.71 17.25
N ALA A 252 2.25 8.02 17.36
CA ALA A 252 2.53 8.89 16.23
C ALA A 252 4.04 8.88 15.93
N LEU A 253 4.42 8.54 14.71
CA LEU A 253 5.79 8.68 14.22
C LEU A 253 6.09 10.15 13.97
N SER A 254 7.33 10.54 14.24
CA SER A 254 7.87 11.84 13.84
C SER A 254 8.13 11.92 12.32
N LEU A 255 8.22 13.13 11.78
CA LEU A 255 8.58 13.35 10.38
C LEU A 255 9.92 12.66 9.99
N ALA A 256 10.90 12.68 10.90
CA ALA A 256 12.19 12.01 10.68
C ALA A 256 12.05 10.49 10.57
N GLU A 257 11.23 9.87 11.40
CA GLU A 257 10.95 8.42 11.37
C GLU A 257 10.15 8.03 10.12
N ILE A 258 9.18 8.82 9.71
CA ILE A 258 8.45 8.64 8.44
C ILE A 258 9.41 8.75 7.26
N GLY A 259 10.34 9.72 7.30
CA GLY A 259 11.42 9.85 6.32
C GLY A 259 12.34 8.64 6.29
N THR A 260 12.66 8.04 7.44
CA THR A 260 13.43 6.80 7.54
C THR A 260 12.70 5.65 6.85
N ASN A 261 11.43 5.43 7.16
CA ASN A 261 10.61 4.38 6.53
C ASN A 261 10.49 4.59 5.02
N PHE A 262 10.21 5.81 4.59
CA PHE A 262 10.14 6.14 3.17
C PHE A 262 11.43 5.81 2.45
N ASN A 263 12.58 6.29 2.96
CA ASN A 263 13.89 6.08 2.34
C ASN A 263 14.32 4.61 2.32
N ALA A 264 13.90 3.80 3.31
CA ALA A 264 14.20 2.38 3.36
C ALA A 264 13.55 1.58 2.22
N VAL A 265 12.47 2.09 1.62
CA VAL A 265 11.63 1.31 0.70
C VAL A 265 11.43 1.98 -0.67
N LYS A 266 11.58 3.30 -0.77
CA LYS A 266 11.23 4.08 -1.99
C LYS A 266 11.82 3.56 -3.29
N SER A 267 13.07 3.06 -3.26
CA SER A 267 13.76 2.54 -4.46
C SER A 267 13.05 1.32 -5.06
N ARG A 268 12.34 0.53 -4.25
CA ARG A 268 11.50 -0.60 -4.69
C ARG A 268 10.37 -0.12 -5.62
N PHE A 269 9.94 1.10 -5.48
CA PHE A 269 8.80 1.70 -6.20
C PHE A 269 9.21 2.77 -7.22
N GLY A 270 10.51 3.00 -7.39
CA GLY A 270 11.03 3.99 -8.35
C GLY A 270 10.84 5.44 -7.89
N LEU A 271 10.81 5.69 -6.57
CA LEU A 271 10.67 7.00 -5.94
C LEU A 271 11.97 7.51 -5.32
#